data_31467b002114737f407de27cac8d34d3
#
_entry.id   31467b002114737f407de27cac8d34d3
#
_cell.length_a   1.000
_cell.length_b   1.000
_cell.length_c   1.000
_cell.angle_alpha   90.00
_cell.angle_beta   90.00
_cell.angle_gamma   90.00
#
_symmetry.space_group_name_H-M   'P 1'
#
loop_
_entity.id
_entity.type
_entity.pdbx_description
1 polymer ?
#
loop_
_entity_poly.entity_id
_entity_poly.type
_entity_poly.pdbx_seq_one_letter_code
_entity_poly.pdbx_strand_id
1 'polypeptide(L)'
;MKFLYIILLFFAPVFAFSQQHYKIYSTTLQKVVSVDEVISSLNTADVLFFGEEHNDSTCHVLERVFLEGISQKYPGKTALSMEMFETDCQEVLNEYLDSLIREKNFITESRAWHNYKDYRPMIEYAKSAKIPVIAANAPARYVNMVSRIGLISLEKLDKTAKAWLPPLPIDTATGAYYNKFIEIMGGHSAMGGMQMFQAQNLWDATMGWSIAQFVKKHQDYKIFQVNGGFHSDEKLGAAAQLRKYAPKIRMLNIACFSDDSFDNPDWSKYSKNNDYIILTDPKIPKTY
;
A
#
# COMPACT_ATOMS: atom_id res chain seq x y z
N MET A 1 74.11 -0.85 6.54
CA MET A 1 72.84 -1.30 7.08
C MET A 1 71.80 -0.23 6.77
N LYS A 2 70.82 -0.49 5.83
CA LYS A 2 69.70 0.42 5.50
C LYS A 2 68.52 -0.10 6.26
N PHE A 3 67.97 0.69 7.20
CA PHE A 3 66.76 0.38 7.90
C PHE A 3 65.53 0.81 7.02
N LEU A 4 64.71 -0.17 6.65
CA LEU A 4 63.43 0.03 5.93
C LEU A 4 62.34 0.25 6.98
N TYR A 5 61.82 1.48 7.09
CA TYR A 5 60.63 1.77 7.92
C TYR A 5 59.36 1.40 7.14
N ILE A 6 58.67 0.34 7.58
CA ILE A 6 57.34 -0.02 7.06
C ILE A 6 56.34 0.81 7.85
N ILE A 7 55.72 1.78 7.19
CA ILE A 7 54.59 2.52 7.74
C ILE A 7 53.31 1.65 7.53
N LEU A 8 52.81 1.05 8.61
CA LEU A 8 51.50 0.40 8.64
C LEU A 8 50.40 1.49 8.70
N LEU A 9 49.77 1.75 7.56
CA LEU A 9 48.53 2.55 7.51
C LEU A 9 47.38 1.71 8.07
N PHE A 10 46.95 2.02 9.30
CA PHE A 10 45.71 1.52 9.85
C PHE A 10 44.52 2.20 9.14
N PHE A 11 43.87 1.49 8.22
CA PHE A 11 42.57 1.84 7.73
C PHE A 11 41.54 1.54 8.85
N ALA A 12 41.20 2.55 9.63
CA ALA A 12 40.00 2.46 10.45
C ALA A 12 38.76 2.45 9.49
N PRO A 13 37.84 1.46 9.60
CA PRO A 13 36.62 1.52 8.83
C PRO A 13 35.83 2.74 9.29
N VAL A 14 35.71 3.73 8.42
CA VAL A 14 34.76 4.80 8.60
C VAL A 14 33.39 4.17 8.38
N PHE A 15 32.70 3.80 9.45
CA PHE A 15 31.27 3.51 9.39
C PHE A 15 30.60 4.84 9.02
N ALA A 16 30.34 5.03 7.74
CA ALA A 16 29.41 6.04 7.29
C ALA A 16 28.05 5.66 7.89
N PHE A 17 27.64 6.34 8.96
CA PHE A 17 26.26 6.35 9.40
C PHE A 17 25.49 6.99 8.25
N SER A 18 24.94 6.17 7.35
CA SER A 18 23.93 6.62 6.41
C SER A 18 22.82 7.21 7.26
N GLN A 19 22.54 8.49 7.09
CA GLN A 19 21.45 9.16 7.80
C GLN A 19 20.17 8.49 7.36
N GLN A 20 19.57 7.71 8.24
CA GLN A 20 18.37 6.94 7.93
C GLN A 20 17.18 7.91 8.00
N HIS A 21 16.56 8.19 6.86
CA HIS A 21 15.44 9.12 6.75
C HIS A 21 14.08 8.49 7.11
N TYR A 22 14.10 7.35 7.79
CA TYR A 22 12.91 6.69 8.30
C TYR A 22 13.23 5.90 9.57
N LYS A 23 12.20 5.65 10.37
CA LYS A 23 12.22 4.75 11.53
C LYS A 23 11.00 3.84 11.44
N ILE A 24 11.18 2.54 11.72
CA ILE A 24 10.08 1.58 11.78
C ILE A 24 9.89 1.14 13.22
N TYR A 25 8.70 1.30 13.76
CA TYR A 25 8.37 0.88 15.12
C TYR A 25 7.37 -0.27 15.11
N SER A 26 7.65 -1.33 15.85
CA SER A 26 6.71 -2.42 16.10
C SER A 26 5.89 -2.12 17.35
N THR A 27 4.58 -2.02 17.20
CA THR A 27 3.65 -1.75 18.30
C THR A 27 3.57 -2.93 19.28
N THR A 28 3.70 -4.16 18.76
CA THR A 28 3.71 -5.38 19.58
C THR A 28 5.01 -5.54 20.37
N LEU A 29 6.16 -5.29 19.74
CA LEU A 29 7.47 -5.42 20.38
C LEU A 29 7.87 -4.17 21.17
N GLN A 30 7.17 -3.06 20.98
CA GLN A 30 7.43 -1.76 21.58
C GLN A 30 8.88 -1.28 21.37
N LYS A 31 9.44 -1.50 20.19
CA LYS A 31 10.80 -1.12 19.80
C LYS A 31 10.90 -0.76 18.32
N VAL A 32 11.96 -0.03 17.98
CA VAL A 32 12.36 0.18 16.59
C VAL A 32 12.88 -1.14 16.02
N VAL A 33 12.47 -1.45 14.80
CA VAL A 33 12.80 -2.69 14.08
C VAL A 33 13.31 -2.38 12.67
N SER A 34 13.95 -3.35 12.04
CA SER A 34 14.40 -3.26 10.66
C SER A 34 13.32 -3.69 9.66
N VAL A 35 13.52 -3.38 8.37
CA VAL A 35 12.70 -3.89 7.26
C VAL A 35 12.67 -5.42 7.28
N ASP A 36 13.82 -6.08 7.50
CA ASP A 36 13.92 -7.54 7.53
C ASP A 36 13.12 -8.17 8.68
N GLU A 37 13.05 -7.52 9.85
CA GLU A 37 12.21 -7.97 10.97
C GLU A 37 10.73 -7.90 10.60
N VAL A 38 10.29 -6.82 9.93
CA VAL A 38 8.91 -6.71 9.43
C VAL A 38 8.60 -7.77 8.38
N ILE A 39 9.47 -7.95 7.38
CA ILE A 39 9.31 -8.98 6.35
C ILE A 39 9.26 -10.37 6.98
N SER A 40 10.03 -10.59 8.05
CA SER A 40 10.04 -11.87 8.75
C SER A 40 8.73 -12.19 9.46
N SER A 41 7.98 -11.18 9.88
CA SER A 41 6.65 -11.37 10.49
C SER A 41 5.61 -11.94 9.50
N LEU A 42 5.83 -11.81 8.19
CA LEU A 42 5.00 -12.45 7.17
C LEU A 42 5.02 -13.98 7.20
N ASN A 43 5.89 -14.62 7.98
CA ASN A 43 5.80 -16.05 8.24
C ASN A 43 4.44 -16.42 8.87
N THR A 44 3.84 -15.53 9.62
CA THR A 44 2.55 -15.72 10.32
C THR A 44 1.40 -14.95 9.69
N ALA A 45 1.63 -14.20 8.61
CA ALA A 45 0.63 -13.42 7.91
C ALA A 45 0.66 -13.70 6.40
N ASP A 46 -0.43 -13.39 5.73
CA ASP A 46 -0.64 -13.66 4.31
C ASP A 46 -0.65 -12.36 3.49
N VAL A 47 -1.02 -11.25 4.12
CA VAL A 47 -1.08 -9.91 3.50
C VAL A 47 -0.38 -8.90 4.40
N LEU A 48 0.44 -8.04 3.80
CA LEU A 48 1.01 -6.84 4.41
C LEU A 48 0.44 -5.62 3.69
N PHE A 49 -0.33 -4.82 4.40
CA PHE A 49 -0.78 -3.51 3.94
C PHE A 49 0.32 -2.47 4.22
N PHE A 50 0.62 -1.65 3.23
CA PHE A 50 1.49 -0.50 3.35
C PHE A 50 0.66 0.75 3.07
N GLY A 51 0.31 1.46 4.15
CA GLY A 51 -0.46 2.70 4.10
C GLY A 51 0.47 3.89 3.96
N GLU A 52 0.58 4.44 2.76
CA GLU A 52 1.49 5.54 2.44
C GLU A 52 0.88 6.94 2.62
N GLU A 53 1.73 7.96 2.66
CA GLU A 53 1.41 9.31 2.23
C GLU A 53 1.80 9.44 0.76
N HIS A 54 0.85 9.63 -0.15
CA HIS A 54 1.03 9.56 -1.61
C HIS A 54 2.12 10.47 -2.20
N ASN A 55 2.59 11.45 -1.46
CA ASN A 55 3.66 12.35 -1.89
C ASN A 55 4.97 12.16 -1.11
N ASP A 56 5.07 11.15 -0.26
CA ASP A 56 6.28 10.90 0.52
C ASP A 56 7.31 10.10 -0.27
N SER A 57 8.40 10.77 -0.67
CA SER A 57 9.46 10.14 -1.45
C SER A 57 10.18 9.01 -0.72
N THR A 58 10.26 9.08 0.61
CA THR A 58 10.85 8.03 1.44
C THR A 58 9.95 6.79 1.48
N CYS A 59 8.62 6.98 1.58
CA CYS A 59 7.66 5.87 1.49
C CYS A 59 7.79 5.14 0.15
N HIS A 60 7.87 5.83 -0.99
CA HIS A 60 8.01 5.20 -2.30
C HIS A 60 9.29 4.38 -2.44
N VAL A 61 10.40 4.82 -1.83
CA VAL A 61 11.63 4.03 -1.77
C VAL A 61 11.41 2.76 -0.92
N LEU A 62 10.76 2.90 0.25
CA LEU A 62 10.51 1.79 1.15
C LEU A 62 9.54 0.76 0.55
N GLU A 63 8.52 1.17 -0.16
CA GLU A 63 7.60 0.27 -0.88
C GLU A 63 8.36 -0.67 -1.81
N ARG A 64 9.29 -0.12 -2.58
CA ARG A 64 10.15 -0.95 -3.43
C ARG A 64 11.05 -1.88 -2.61
N VAL A 65 11.69 -1.38 -1.55
CA VAL A 65 12.53 -2.19 -0.66
C VAL A 65 11.74 -3.33 -0.03
N PHE A 66 10.52 -3.08 0.44
CA PHE A 66 9.64 -4.13 0.97
C PHE A 66 9.27 -5.16 -0.09
N LEU A 67 8.87 -4.73 -1.30
CA LEU A 67 8.54 -5.65 -2.39
C LEU A 67 9.72 -6.55 -2.75
N GLU A 68 10.92 -5.97 -2.89
CA GLU A 68 12.15 -6.71 -3.17
C GLU A 68 12.44 -7.73 -2.07
N GLY A 69 12.42 -7.32 -0.81
CA GLY A 69 12.71 -8.20 0.32
C GLY A 69 11.68 -9.33 0.48
N ILE A 70 10.39 -9.03 0.30
CA ILE A 70 9.33 -10.05 0.34
C ILE A 70 9.54 -11.06 -0.78
N SER A 71 9.82 -10.61 -2.00
CA SER A 71 10.00 -11.51 -3.15
C SER A 71 11.24 -12.38 -3.04
N GLN A 72 12.31 -11.87 -2.45
CA GLN A 72 13.52 -12.65 -2.15
C GLN A 72 13.27 -13.71 -1.08
N LYS A 73 12.47 -13.37 -0.07
CA LYS A 73 12.13 -14.31 1.01
C LYS A 73 11.12 -15.37 0.59
N TYR A 74 10.18 -15.02 -0.31
CA TYR A 74 9.12 -15.90 -0.79
C TYR A 74 9.15 -16.00 -2.33
N PRO A 75 10.22 -16.58 -2.92
CA PRO A 75 10.42 -16.61 -4.37
C PRO A 75 9.29 -17.35 -5.08
N GLY A 76 8.71 -16.72 -6.10
CA GLY A 76 7.57 -17.27 -6.85
C GLY A 76 6.25 -17.34 -6.08
N LYS A 77 6.20 -16.76 -4.86
CA LYS A 77 5.02 -16.76 -3.98
C LYS A 77 4.70 -15.35 -3.46
N THR A 78 5.08 -14.32 -4.19
CA THR A 78 4.80 -12.92 -3.87
C THR A 78 3.88 -12.33 -4.93
N ALA A 79 2.91 -11.52 -4.51
CA ALA A 79 2.10 -10.67 -5.38
C ALA A 79 2.09 -9.24 -4.87
N LEU A 80 2.13 -8.28 -5.79
CA LEU A 80 1.95 -6.86 -5.50
C LEU A 80 0.48 -6.50 -5.78
N SER A 81 -0.19 -5.85 -4.84
CA SER A 81 -1.55 -5.33 -5.02
C SER A 81 -1.52 -3.81 -4.85
N MET A 82 -2.13 -3.07 -5.77
CA MET A 82 -1.97 -1.62 -5.82
C MET A 82 -3.30 -0.88 -5.95
N GLU A 83 -3.48 0.12 -5.11
CA GLU A 83 -4.57 1.10 -5.24
C GLU A 83 -4.48 1.89 -6.55
N MET A 84 -3.27 2.16 -7.03
CA MET A 84 -2.97 3.05 -8.14
C MET A 84 -3.51 2.57 -9.49
N PHE A 85 -4.00 1.32 -9.55
CA PHE A 85 -4.58 0.74 -10.76
C PHE A 85 -6.00 0.25 -10.51
N GLU A 86 -6.89 0.58 -11.44
CA GLU A 86 -8.30 0.20 -11.39
C GLU A 86 -8.53 -1.22 -11.93
N THR A 87 -9.48 -1.96 -11.36
CA THR A 87 -9.75 -3.37 -11.71
C THR A 87 -10.02 -3.61 -13.20
N ASP A 88 -10.61 -2.66 -13.91
CA ASP A 88 -10.89 -2.75 -15.33
C ASP A 88 -9.67 -2.52 -16.24
N CYS A 89 -8.50 -2.21 -15.65
CA CYS A 89 -7.22 -2.11 -16.33
C CYS A 89 -6.32 -3.34 -16.13
N GLN A 90 -6.80 -4.39 -15.46
CA GLN A 90 -5.97 -5.56 -15.13
C GLN A 90 -5.34 -6.21 -16.37
N GLU A 91 -6.06 -6.30 -17.50
CA GLU A 91 -5.53 -6.88 -18.73
C GLU A 91 -4.39 -6.05 -19.30
N VAL A 92 -4.56 -4.73 -19.36
CA VAL A 92 -3.52 -3.79 -19.83
C VAL A 92 -2.26 -3.89 -18.96
N LEU A 93 -2.44 -4.01 -17.65
CA LEU A 93 -1.34 -4.20 -16.70
C LEU A 93 -0.60 -5.53 -16.98
N ASN A 94 -1.32 -6.62 -17.17
CA ASN A 94 -0.75 -7.93 -17.46
C ASN A 94 0.05 -7.90 -18.79
N GLU A 95 -0.51 -7.32 -19.85
CA GLU A 95 0.16 -7.16 -21.14
C GLU A 95 1.47 -6.37 -21.01
N TYR A 96 1.49 -5.35 -20.17
CA TYR A 96 2.73 -4.61 -19.92
C TYR A 96 3.76 -5.44 -19.16
N LEU A 97 3.34 -6.15 -18.12
CA LEU A 97 4.22 -7.04 -17.34
C LEU A 97 4.81 -8.14 -18.22
N ASP A 98 4.03 -8.68 -19.16
CA ASP A 98 4.45 -9.67 -20.14
C ASP A 98 5.25 -9.08 -21.31
N SER A 99 5.52 -7.79 -21.32
CA SER A 99 6.25 -7.07 -22.37
C SER A 99 5.57 -7.09 -23.78
N LEU A 100 4.25 -7.28 -23.81
CA LEU A 100 3.47 -7.29 -25.05
C LEU A 100 3.18 -5.88 -25.56
N ILE A 101 3.05 -4.91 -24.64
CA ILE A 101 2.83 -3.51 -24.96
C ILE A 101 3.95 -2.61 -24.40
N ARG A 102 4.10 -1.43 -25.01
CA ARG A 102 5.09 -0.44 -24.55
C ARG A 102 4.58 0.30 -23.31
N GLU A 103 5.49 0.78 -22.46
CA GLU A 103 5.17 1.56 -21.28
C GLU A 103 4.26 2.76 -21.58
N LYS A 104 4.47 3.45 -22.72
CA LYS A 104 3.61 4.57 -23.12
C LYS A 104 2.15 4.17 -23.27
N ASN A 105 1.89 3.00 -23.87
CA ASN A 105 0.53 2.48 -24.01
C ASN A 105 -0.04 2.09 -22.66
N PHE A 106 0.75 1.38 -21.85
CA PHE A 106 0.38 1.03 -20.49
C PHE A 106 -0.04 2.26 -19.66
N ILE A 107 0.78 3.30 -19.59
CA ILE A 107 0.48 4.53 -18.85
C ILE A 107 -0.85 5.14 -19.30
N THR A 108 -1.07 5.22 -20.61
CA THR A 108 -2.28 5.84 -21.18
C THR A 108 -3.53 4.99 -20.92
N GLU A 109 -3.45 3.69 -21.21
CA GLU A 109 -4.63 2.81 -21.22
C GLU A 109 -4.98 2.29 -19.82
N SER A 110 -4.00 2.16 -18.91
CA SER A 110 -4.25 1.91 -17.51
C SER A 110 -4.72 3.14 -16.74
N ARG A 111 -4.74 4.32 -17.39
CA ARG A 111 -5.06 5.58 -16.71
C ARG A 111 -4.16 5.82 -15.49
N ALA A 112 -2.86 5.46 -15.63
CA ALA A 112 -1.91 5.59 -14.53
C ALA A 112 -1.94 7.00 -13.92
N TRP A 113 -1.77 7.06 -12.62
CA TRP A 113 -1.79 8.33 -11.89
C TRP A 113 -0.72 9.29 -12.40
N HIS A 114 -0.95 10.61 -12.23
CA HIS A 114 -0.03 11.66 -12.71
C HIS A 114 1.39 11.53 -12.13
N ASN A 115 1.51 10.95 -10.93
CA ASN A 115 2.76 10.64 -10.25
C ASN A 115 3.22 9.18 -10.47
N TYR A 116 2.82 8.52 -11.55
CA TYR A 116 3.25 7.15 -11.87
C TYR A 116 4.76 6.94 -11.78
N LYS A 117 5.56 7.98 -12.04
CA LYS A 117 7.02 7.93 -11.90
C LYS A 117 7.48 7.44 -10.51
N ASP A 118 6.70 7.70 -9.47
CA ASP A 118 7.01 7.34 -8.09
C ASP A 118 6.78 5.84 -7.86
N TYR A 119 5.77 5.25 -8.48
CA TYR A 119 5.42 3.82 -8.42
C TYR A 119 6.11 2.97 -9.48
N ARG A 120 6.63 3.60 -10.54
CA ARG A 120 7.32 2.93 -11.65
C ARG A 120 8.40 1.94 -11.19
N PRO A 121 9.26 2.26 -10.21
CA PRO A 121 10.29 1.34 -9.73
C PRO A 121 9.74 0.00 -9.22
N MET A 122 8.57 -0.01 -8.57
CA MET A 122 7.92 -1.26 -8.15
C MET A 122 7.37 -2.06 -9.32
N ILE A 123 6.74 -1.38 -10.29
CA ILE A 123 6.19 -2.01 -11.50
C ILE A 123 7.30 -2.64 -12.34
N GLU A 124 8.42 -1.92 -12.56
CA GLU A 124 9.57 -2.44 -13.29
C GLU A 124 10.22 -3.63 -12.57
N TYR A 125 10.30 -3.56 -11.25
CA TYR A 125 10.80 -4.68 -10.47
C TYR A 125 9.85 -5.88 -10.57
N ALA A 126 8.54 -5.69 -10.40
CA ALA A 126 7.56 -6.76 -10.53
C ALA A 126 7.62 -7.42 -11.91
N LYS A 127 7.75 -6.61 -12.98
CA LYS A 127 7.94 -7.07 -14.36
C LYS A 127 9.19 -7.95 -14.51
N SER A 128 10.33 -7.46 -14.03
CA SER A 128 11.62 -8.17 -14.14
C SER A 128 11.66 -9.47 -13.33
N ALA A 129 11.04 -9.47 -12.15
CA ALA A 129 10.98 -10.60 -11.23
C ALA A 129 9.78 -11.53 -11.48
N LYS A 130 8.95 -11.23 -12.49
CA LYS A 130 7.70 -11.96 -12.83
C LYS A 130 6.74 -12.08 -11.63
N ILE A 131 6.61 -11.01 -10.88
CA ILE A 131 5.67 -10.90 -9.76
C ILE A 131 4.31 -10.47 -10.34
N PRO A 132 3.22 -11.20 -10.09
CA PRO A 132 1.89 -10.76 -10.50
C PRO A 132 1.51 -9.47 -9.78
N VAL A 133 0.93 -8.53 -10.52
CA VAL A 133 0.42 -7.26 -9.98
C VAL A 133 -1.10 -7.25 -10.11
N ILE A 134 -1.77 -6.93 -9.00
CA ILE A 134 -3.23 -6.86 -8.89
C ILE A 134 -3.63 -5.39 -9.01
N ALA A 135 -4.39 -5.06 -10.04
CA ALA A 135 -5.10 -3.80 -10.15
C ALA A 135 -6.28 -3.84 -9.16
N ALA A 136 -6.13 -3.14 -8.03
CA ALA A 136 -7.01 -3.41 -6.89
C ALA A 136 -8.16 -2.41 -6.72
N ASN A 137 -8.06 -1.22 -7.35
CA ASN A 137 -9.00 -0.14 -7.07
C ASN A 137 -10.28 -0.19 -7.93
N ALA A 138 -11.33 0.46 -7.44
CA ALA A 138 -12.57 0.60 -8.18
C ALA A 138 -12.42 1.56 -9.37
N PRO A 139 -13.03 1.26 -10.54
CA PRO A 139 -13.01 2.18 -11.66
C PRO A 139 -13.57 3.57 -11.31
N ALA A 140 -12.78 4.61 -11.57
CA ALA A 140 -13.08 5.99 -11.16
C ALA A 140 -14.46 6.47 -11.62
N ARG A 141 -14.95 6.01 -12.79
CA ARG A 141 -16.29 6.34 -13.28
C ARG A 141 -17.40 5.85 -12.36
N TYR A 142 -17.23 4.70 -11.70
CA TYR A 142 -18.21 4.16 -10.75
C TYR A 142 -18.11 4.82 -9.39
N VAL A 143 -16.87 5.12 -8.95
CA VAL A 143 -16.63 5.93 -7.75
C VAL A 143 -17.31 7.30 -7.88
N ASN A 144 -17.11 7.98 -9.02
CA ASN A 144 -17.78 9.25 -9.32
C ASN A 144 -19.31 9.11 -9.36
N MET A 145 -19.86 8.01 -9.90
CA MET A 145 -21.28 7.75 -9.87
C MET A 145 -21.80 7.61 -8.44
N VAL A 146 -21.10 6.82 -7.61
CA VAL A 146 -21.48 6.61 -6.21
C VAL A 146 -21.39 7.90 -5.39
N SER A 147 -20.35 8.71 -5.59
CA SER A 147 -20.21 10.00 -4.88
C SER A 147 -21.34 10.99 -5.17
N ARG A 148 -22.08 10.82 -6.29
CA ARG A 148 -23.23 11.66 -6.65
C ARG A 148 -24.58 11.08 -6.25
N ILE A 149 -24.77 9.78 -6.40
CA ILE A 149 -26.09 9.14 -6.27
C ILE A 149 -26.10 7.88 -5.39
N GLY A 150 -25.00 7.61 -4.67
CA GLY A 150 -24.90 6.54 -3.66
C GLY A 150 -24.65 5.14 -4.22
N LEU A 151 -24.28 4.21 -3.32
CA LEU A 151 -23.96 2.81 -3.65
C LEU A 151 -25.08 2.06 -4.36
N ILE A 152 -26.32 2.41 -4.08
CA ILE A 152 -27.49 1.78 -4.74
C ILE A 152 -27.46 1.94 -6.27
N SER A 153 -26.75 2.94 -6.78
CA SER A 153 -26.60 3.16 -8.22
C SER A 153 -25.88 2.03 -8.93
N LEU A 154 -25.01 1.28 -8.22
CA LEU A 154 -24.27 0.14 -8.78
C LEU A 154 -25.18 -0.99 -9.23
N GLU A 155 -26.39 -1.11 -8.68
CA GLU A 155 -27.38 -2.11 -9.09
C GLU A 155 -27.81 -1.94 -10.55
N LYS A 156 -27.73 -0.73 -11.11
CA LYS A 156 -28.07 -0.40 -12.49
C LYS A 156 -27.03 -0.83 -13.53
N LEU A 157 -25.81 -1.19 -13.06
CA LEU A 157 -24.74 -1.63 -13.94
C LEU A 157 -25.06 -2.99 -14.56
N ASP A 158 -24.56 -3.20 -15.77
CA ASP A 158 -24.64 -4.50 -16.44
C ASP A 158 -23.71 -5.54 -15.78
N LYS A 159 -23.79 -6.79 -16.24
CA LYS A 159 -23.01 -7.90 -15.67
C LYS A 159 -21.49 -7.70 -15.86
N THR A 160 -21.08 -7.14 -16.99
CA THR A 160 -19.66 -6.91 -17.30
C THR A 160 -19.08 -5.87 -16.35
N ALA A 161 -19.77 -4.75 -16.18
CA ALA A 161 -19.37 -3.71 -15.28
C ALA A 161 -19.30 -4.18 -13.80
N LYS A 162 -20.31 -4.98 -13.38
CA LYS A 162 -20.31 -5.58 -12.03
C LYS A 162 -19.17 -6.56 -11.79
N ALA A 163 -18.60 -7.16 -12.83
CA ALA A 163 -17.47 -8.08 -12.70
C ALA A 163 -16.16 -7.41 -12.21
N TRP A 164 -16.04 -6.10 -12.37
CA TRP A 164 -14.90 -5.32 -11.86
C TRP A 164 -15.07 -4.85 -10.41
N LEU A 165 -16.21 -5.15 -9.79
CA LEU A 165 -16.58 -4.66 -8.47
C LEU A 165 -16.77 -5.84 -7.50
N PRO A 166 -16.75 -5.58 -6.19
CA PRO A 166 -17.12 -6.61 -5.22
C PRO A 166 -18.60 -6.98 -5.35
N PRO A 167 -19.03 -8.13 -4.79
CA PRO A 167 -20.42 -8.50 -4.73
C PRO A 167 -21.28 -7.40 -4.09
N LEU A 168 -22.44 -7.16 -4.67
CA LEU A 168 -23.43 -6.20 -4.13
C LEU A 168 -24.42 -6.91 -3.22
N PRO A 169 -24.96 -6.23 -2.20
CA PRO A 169 -24.66 -4.85 -1.80
C PRO A 169 -23.33 -4.70 -1.08
N ILE A 170 -22.71 -3.51 -1.17
CA ILE A 170 -21.54 -3.14 -0.39
C ILE A 170 -22.01 -2.49 0.92
N ASP A 171 -21.54 -3.02 2.03
CA ASP A 171 -21.80 -2.43 3.34
C ASP A 171 -21.06 -1.12 3.53
N THR A 172 -21.76 -0.07 3.89
CA THR A 172 -21.14 1.17 4.35
C THR A 172 -20.60 0.96 5.77
N ALA A 173 -19.33 1.16 5.98
CA ALA A 173 -18.72 1.07 7.31
C ALA A 173 -19.32 2.13 8.27
N THR A 174 -19.34 1.81 9.55
CA THR A 174 -19.84 2.68 10.62
C THR A 174 -18.81 2.80 11.73
N GLY A 175 -19.10 3.58 12.77
CA GLY A 175 -18.24 3.68 13.95
C GLY A 175 -16.91 4.37 13.65
N ALA A 176 -15.79 3.75 14.06
CA ALA A 176 -14.46 4.37 14.02
C ALA A 176 -14.06 4.87 12.63
N TYR A 177 -14.35 4.11 11.56
CA TYR A 177 -13.99 4.50 10.21
C TYR A 177 -14.78 5.71 9.70
N TYR A 178 -16.08 5.73 9.98
CA TYR A 178 -16.92 6.90 9.67
C TYR A 178 -16.45 8.14 10.44
N ASN A 179 -16.16 7.99 11.73
CA ASN A 179 -15.68 9.11 12.56
C ASN A 179 -14.34 9.68 12.02
N LYS A 180 -13.40 8.79 11.65
CA LYS A 180 -12.12 9.17 11.03
C LYS A 180 -12.36 9.94 9.70
N PHE A 181 -13.31 9.49 8.88
CA PHE A 181 -13.67 10.17 7.65
C PHE A 181 -14.21 11.58 7.91
N ILE A 182 -15.15 11.72 8.85
CA ILE A 182 -15.74 13.02 9.21
C ILE A 182 -14.66 13.98 9.78
N GLU A 183 -13.74 13.47 10.59
CA GLU A 183 -12.63 14.27 11.13
C GLU A 183 -11.76 14.85 10.02
N ILE A 184 -11.35 14.03 9.04
CA ILE A 184 -10.55 14.47 7.88
C ILE A 184 -11.33 15.47 7.01
N MET A 185 -12.65 15.31 6.90
CA MET A 185 -13.52 16.24 6.17
C MET A 185 -13.81 17.53 6.94
N GLY A 186 -13.09 17.82 8.03
CA GLY A 186 -13.21 19.04 8.82
C GLY A 186 -14.49 19.12 9.67
N GLY A 187 -15.06 17.99 10.04
CA GLY A 187 -16.27 17.92 10.88
C GLY A 187 -17.57 18.30 10.14
N HIS A 188 -17.50 18.65 8.88
CA HIS A 188 -18.67 19.04 8.10
C HIS A 188 -19.33 17.79 7.48
N SER A 189 -20.41 17.33 8.08
CA SER A 189 -21.36 16.42 7.45
C SER A 189 -22.24 17.17 6.40
N ALA A 190 -21.62 18.06 5.60
CA ALA A 190 -22.30 18.86 4.60
C ALA A 190 -23.02 17.95 3.57
N MET A 191 -24.04 18.47 2.91
CA MET A 191 -24.81 17.79 1.85
C MET A 191 -23.85 17.11 0.86
N GLY A 192 -23.93 15.77 0.76
CA GLY A 192 -23.00 14.95 -0.04
C GLY A 192 -21.98 14.12 0.77
N GLY A 193 -21.74 14.40 2.04
CA GLY A 193 -20.76 13.68 2.86
C GLY A 193 -21.01 12.17 2.94
N MET A 194 -22.26 11.74 3.02
CA MET A 194 -22.59 10.31 3.04
C MET A 194 -22.31 9.63 1.71
N GLN A 195 -22.60 10.24 0.56
CA GLN A 195 -22.28 9.68 -0.74
C GLN A 195 -20.78 9.65 -0.99
N MET A 196 -20.03 10.65 -0.52
CA MET A 196 -18.57 10.63 -0.57
C MET A 196 -18.00 9.51 0.30
N PHE A 197 -18.57 9.29 1.49
CA PHE A 197 -18.17 8.17 2.34
C PHE A 197 -18.56 6.82 1.72
N GLN A 198 -19.67 6.72 1.02
CA GLN A 198 -20.03 5.53 0.26
C GLN A 198 -19.05 5.27 -0.90
N ALA A 199 -18.56 6.33 -1.57
CA ALA A 199 -17.51 6.21 -2.58
C ALA A 199 -16.19 5.70 -1.97
N GLN A 200 -15.82 6.20 -0.79
CA GLN A 200 -14.68 5.69 -0.02
C GLN A 200 -14.84 4.19 0.29
N ASN A 201 -16.02 3.77 0.72
CA ASN A 201 -16.31 2.35 0.98
C ASN A 201 -16.28 1.49 -0.29
N LEU A 202 -16.59 2.06 -1.47
CA LEU A 202 -16.46 1.35 -2.75
C LEU A 202 -14.99 1.08 -3.08
N TRP A 203 -14.09 2.05 -2.90
CA TRP A 203 -12.64 1.84 -3.04
C TRP A 203 -12.17 0.72 -2.12
N ASP A 204 -12.44 0.84 -0.82
CA ASP A 204 -12.04 -0.14 0.20
C ASP A 204 -12.54 -1.55 -0.09
N ALA A 205 -13.83 -1.66 -0.42
CA ALA A 205 -14.45 -2.93 -0.72
C ALA A 205 -13.84 -3.58 -1.98
N THR A 206 -13.52 -2.77 -3.00
CA THR A 206 -12.92 -3.28 -4.25
C THR A 206 -11.49 -3.75 -4.00
N MET A 207 -10.66 -3.00 -3.26
CA MET A 207 -9.31 -3.44 -2.89
C MET A 207 -9.35 -4.72 -2.07
N GLY A 208 -10.18 -4.78 -1.02
CA GLY A 208 -10.35 -5.98 -0.21
C GLY A 208 -10.82 -7.20 -1.02
N TRP A 209 -11.77 -6.99 -1.94
CA TRP A 209 -12.28 -8.04 -2.82
C TRP A 209 -11.23 -8.52 -3.84
N SER A 210 -10.48 -7.63 -4.46
CA SER A 210 -9.42 -7.95 -5.41
C SER A 210 -8.37 -8.86 -4.78
N ILE A 211 -7.92 -8.54 -3.56
CA ILE A 211 -7.01 -9.36 -2.78
C ILE A 211 -7.65 -10.72 -2.47
N ALA A 212 -8.91 -10.74 -1.99
CA ALA A 212 -9.61 -11.98 -1.64
C ALA A 212 -9.75 -12.92 -2.84
N GLN A 213 -10.05 -12.39 -4.05
CA GLN A 213 -10.13 -13.17 -5.28
C GLN A 213 -8.78 -13.76 -5.68
N PHE A 214 -7.69 -13.01 -5.50
CA PHE A 214 -6.35 -13.50 -5.78
C PHE A 214 -5.96 -14.61 -4.81
N VAL A 215 -6.14 -14.42 -3.51
CA VAL A 215 -5.83 -15.42 -2.47
C VAL A 215 -6.62 -16.73 -2.69
N LYS A 216 -7.88 -16.63 -3.08
CA LYS A 216 -8.70 -17.82 -3.38
C LYS A 216 -8.08 -18.72 -4.46
N LYS A 217 -7.38 -18.11 -5.42
CA LYS A 217 -6.70 -18.82 -6.53
C LYS A 217 -5.26 -19.21 -6.19
N HIS A 218 -4.62 -18.47 -5.26
CA HIS A 218 -3.19 -18.54 -4.95
C HIS A 218 -2.96 -18.55 -3.44
N GLN A 219 -3.35 -19.64 -2.76
CA GLN A 219 -3.42 -19.72 -1.30
C GLN A 219 -2.08 -19.55 -0.56
N ASP A 220 -0.96 -19.85 -1.24
CA ASP A 220 0.38 -19.82 -0.62
C ASP A 220 1.13 -18.49 -0.88
N TYR A 221 0.49 -17.52 -1.53
CA TYR A 221 1.14 -16.27 -1.85
C TYR A 221 1.17 -15.32 -0.65
N LYS A 222 2.24 -14.53 -0.59
CA LYS A 222 2.33 -13.34 0.26
C LYS A 222 1.97 -12.13 -0.57
N ILE A 223 0.99 -11.37 -0.12
CA ILE A 223 0.50 -10.20 -0.84
C ILE A 223 1.01 -8.94 -0.17
N PHE A 224 1.67 -8.11 -0.95
CA PHE A 224 2.05 -6.77 -0.54
C PHE A 224 1.05 -5.78 -1.16
N GLN A 225 0.21 -5.18 -0.31
CA GLN A 225 -0.79 -4.19 -0.73
C GLN A 225 -0.27 -2.79 -0.46
N VAL A 226 -0.21 -1.96 -1.50
CA VAL A 226 0.17 -0.54 -1.40
C VAL A 226 -1.07 0.33 -1.64
N ASN A 227 -1.35 1.23 -0.69
CA ASN A 227 -2.49 2.14 -0.72
C ASN A 227 -2.25 3.35 0.17
N GLY A 228 -2.98 4.43 -0.05
CA GLY A 228 -2.99 5.58 0.87
C GLY A 228 -3.40 5.17 2.28
N GLY A 229 -2.72 5.70 3.30
CA GLY A 229 -2.85 5.30 4.70
C GLY A 229 -4.30 5.24 5.19
N PHE A 230 -5.15 6.15 4.74
CA PHE A 230 -6.57 6.16 5.14
C PHE A 230 -7.28 4.82 4.90
N HIS A 231 -6.90 4.08 3.84
CA HIS A 231 -7.52 2.80 3.46
C HIS A 231 -7.11 1.60 4.33
N SER A 232 -6.03 1.70 5.12
CA SER A 232 -5.53 0.54 5.88
C SER A 232 -5.09 0.84 7.31
N ASP A 233 -4.92 2.12 7.67
CA ASP A 233 -4.58 2.52 9.02
C ASP A 233 -5.59 2.00 10.04
N GLU A 234 -5.08 1.58 11.18
CA GLU A 234 -5.88 1.00 12.26
C GLU A 234 -6.61 -0.29 11.83
N LYS A 235 -6.24 -0.90 10.69
CA LYS A 235 -6.91 -2.06 10.05
C LYS A 235 -8.36 -1.77 9.69
N LEU A 236 -8.66 -0.51 9.40
CA LEU A 236 -9.94 -0.04 8.89
C LEU A 236 -10.00 -0.14 7.35
N GLY A 237 -11.01 0.43 6.72
CA GLY A 237 -11.11 0.54 5.27
C GLY A 237 -10.93 -0.80 4.54
N ALA A 238 -10.00 -0.85 3.59
CA ALA A 238 -9.73 -2.03 2.75
C ALA A 238 -9.32 -3.26 3.56
N ALA A 239 -8.55 -3.09 4.65
CA ALA A 239 -8.19 -4.19 5.54
C ALA A 239 -9.41 -4.80 6.24
N ALA A 240 -10.36 -3.96 6.69
CA ALA A 240 -11.63 -4.43 7.27
C ALA A 240 -12.51 -5.12 6.22
N GLN A 241 -12.55 -4.60 4.99
CA GLN A 241 -13.30 -5.22 3.89
C GLN A 241 -12.70 -6.56 3.49
N LEU A 242 -11.36 -6.67 3.39
CA LEU A 242 -10.70 -7.95 3.13
C LEU A 242 -11.10 -9.01 4.16
N ARG A 243 -11.18 -8.66 5.44
CA ARG A 243 -11.60 -9.59 6.50
C ARG A 243 -13.03 -10.11 6.30
N LYS A 244 -13.94 -9.29 5.73
CA LYS A 244 -15.30 -9.74 5.37
C LYS A 244 -15.27 -10.76 4.23
N TYR A 245 -14.47 -10.51 3.19
CA TYR A 245 -14.42 -11.38 2.01
C TYR A 245 -13.56 -12.63 2.21
N ALA A 246 -12.56 -12.57 3.09
CA ALA A 246 -11.64 -13.66 3.40
C ALA A 246 -11.38 -13.74 4.93
N PRO A 247 -12.34 -14.23 5.74
CA PRO A 247 -12.27 -14.17 7.21
C PRO A 247 -11.08 -14.89 7.83
N LYS A 248 -10.49 -15.86 7.12
CA LYS A 248 -9.35 -16.66 7.61
C LYS A 248 -8.00 -16.03 7.28
N ILE A 249 -7.97 -14.96 6.47
CA ILE A 249 -6.72 -14.33 6.07
C ILE A 249 -6.08 -13.61 7.24
N ARG A 250 -4.78 -13.78 7.38
CA ARG A 250 -3.98 -13.11 8.40
C ARG A 250 -3.30 -11.92 7.76
N MET A 251 -3.48 -10.75 8.33
CA MET A 251 -2.97 -9.51 7.79
C MET A 251 -2.20 -8.72 8.83
N LEU A 252 -1.16 -8.05 8.36
CA LEU A 252 -0.41 -7.03 9.08
C LEU A 252 -0.57 -5.70 8.34
N ASN A 253 -0.43 -4.61 9.04
CA ASN A 253 -0.39 -3.29 8.42
C ASN A 253 0.78 -2.44 8.91
N ILE A 254 1.26 -1.62 8.00
CA ILE A 254 2.19 -0.53 8.23
C ILE A 254 1.40 0.76 7.99
N ALA A 255 1.46 1.70 8.93
CA ALA A 255 0.97 3.06 8.75
C ALA A 255 2.16 4.02 8.65
N CYS A 256 2.21 4.82 7.59
CA CYS A 256 3.30 5.76 7.36
C CYS A 256 2.86 7.20 7.68
N PHE A 257 3.76 7.94 8.31
CA PHE A 257 3.54 9.35 8.68
C PHE A 257 4.83 10.13 8.46
N SER A 258 4.70 11.39 8.04
CA SER A 258 5.80 12.36 8.02
C SER A 258 5.53 13.38 9.12
N ASP A 259 6.42 13.47 10.11
CA ASP A 259 6.15 14.26 11.32
C ASP A 259 7.43 14.88 11.89
N ASP A 260 7.33 16.12 12.37
CA ASP A 260 8.44 16.90 12.95
C ASP A 260 9.04 16.24 14.21
N SER A 261 8.32 15.31 14.85
CA SER A 261 8.83 14.51 15.96
C SER A 261 9.79 13.38 15.53
N PHE A 262 10.18 13.31 14.27
CA PHE A 262 11.02 12.26 13.69
C PHE A 262 12.29 11.97 14.52
N ASP A 263 12.97 13.01 15.01
CA ASP A 263 14.19 12.83 15.81
C ASP A 263 13.92 12.17 17.16
N ASN A 264 12.77 12.48 17.81
CA ASN A 264 12.34 11.92 19.10
C ASN A 264 10.83 11.58 19.08
N PRO A 265 10.42 10.48 18.45
CA PRO A 265 9.01 10.17 18.24
C PRO A 265 8.25 9.80 19.49
N ASP A 266 7.04 10.35 19.63
CA ASP A 266 6.01 9.79 20.51
C ASP A 266 5.21 8.74 19.75
N TRP A 267 5.63 7.49 19.84
CA TRP A 267 5.00 6.37 19.15
C TRP A 267 3.55 6.13 19.56
N SER A 268 3.15 6.56 20.76
CA SER A 268 1.77 6.38 21.26
C SER A 268 0.74 7.10 20.39
N LYS A 269 1.14 8.21 19.76
CA LYS A 269 0.32 9.03 18.86
C LYS A 269 -0.17 8.22 17.64
N TYR A 270 0.61 7.23 17.19
CA TYR A 270 0.40 6.50 15.94
C TYR A 270 0.01 5.03 16.15
N SER A 271 0.16 4.52 17.39
CA SER A 271 0.13 3.07 17.66
C SER A 271 -1.24 2.42 17.61
N LYS A 272 -2.32 3.20 17.52
CA LYS A 272 -3.69 2.69 17.59
C LYS A 272 -3.98 1.65 16.49
N ASN A 273 -4.12 0.38 16.90
CA ASN A 273 -4.43 -0.77 16.04
C ASN A 273 -3.50 -1.02 14.83
N ASN A 274 -2.35 -0.32 14.75
CA ASN A 274 -1.35 -0.59 13.74
C ASN A 274 -0.34 -1.62 14.25
N ASP A 275 0.15 -2.52 13.37
CA ASP A 275 1.20 -3.47 13.74
C ASP A 275 2.57 -2.82 13.67
N TYR A 276 2.77 -2.00 12.64
CA TYR A 276 3.99 -1.25 12.42
C TYR A 276 3.67 0.19 12.06
N ILE A 277 4.58 1.08 12.46
CA ILE A 277 4.54 2.50 12.13
C ILE A 277 5.84 2.87 11.46
N ILE A 278 5.78 3.54 10.35
CA ILE A 278 6.92 4.19 9.72
C ILE A 278 6.78 5.69 9.94
N LEU A 279 7.80 6.29 10.55
CA LEU A 279 7.98 7.73 10.52
C LEU A 279 9.07 8.08 9.52
N THR A 280 8.78 9.01 8.62
CA THR A 280 9.71 9.57 7.66
C THR A 280 10.17 10.96 8.10
N ASP A 281 11.39 11.31 7.73
CA ASP A 281 11.98 12.62 8.02
C ASP A 281 11.28 13.70 7.18
N PRO A 282 10.56 14.65 7.79
CA PRO A 282 9.81 15.68 7.05
C PRO A 282 10.72 16.66 6.30
N LYS A 283 12.03 16.65 6.55
CA LYS A 283 13.02 17.46 5.83
C LYS A 283 13.32 16.92 4.44
N ILE A 284 12.93 15.66 4.14
CA ILE A 284 13.09 15.08 2.81
C ILE A 284 12.01 15.64 1.87
N PRO A 285 12.39 16.11 0.69
CA PRO A 285 11.44 16.69 -0.26
C PRO A 285 10.32 15.70 -0.62
N LYS A 286 9.10 16.18 -0.62
CA LYS A 286 7.94 15.47 -1.15
C LYS A 286 8.06 15.35 -2.69
N THR A 287 7.37 14.37 -3.29
CA THR A 287 7.44 14.13 -4.75
C THR A 287 6.62 15.13 -5.56
N TYR A 288 5.62 15.77 -4.94
CA TYR A 288 4.81 16.87 -5.49
C TYR A 288 4.16 17.69 -4.37
#